data_cd203f748c921c624765b4bf9f4dcd85
#
_entry.id   cd203f748c921c624765b4bf9f4dcd85
#
_cell.length_a   1.000
_cell.length_b   1.000
_cell.length_c   1.000
_cell.angle_alpha   90.00
_cell.angle_beta   90.00
_cell.angle_gamma   90.00
#
_symmetry.space_group_name_H-M   'P 1'
#
loop_
_entity.id
_entity.type
_entity.pdbx_description
1 polymer ?
#
loop_
_entity_poly.entity_id
_entity_poly.type
_entity_poly.pdbx_seq_one_letter_code
_entity_poly.pdbx_strand_id
1 'polypeptide(L)'
;MALLPILEVPDPRLRQISTPVEAVTDETRALIADMFETMYAAPGIGLAAVQVGVPIRLLVIDLQEPEVEGGEPVRDPRIFINPEILTSSDQEVPYTEGCLSVPEQFAEVDRPDRIRARWLDEQGKAHEEDIEGILAVVLQHEMDHLQGVLFIDHLSRLKREMILRKIAKLRKAAA
;
A
#
# COMPACT_ATOMS: atom_id res chain seq x y z
N MET A 1 7.23 17.24 -10.18
CA MET A 1 6.72 16.35 -9.11
C MET A 1 5.66 17.11 -8.32
N ALA A 2 4.61 16.43 -7.93
CA ALA A 2 3.48 17.05 -7.26
C ALA A 2 2.98 16.22 -6.10
N LEU A 3 2.42 16.87 -5.09
CA LEU A 3 1.71 16.19 -4.01
C LEU A 3 0.27 15.92 -4.44
N LEU A 4 -0.14 14.66 -4.36
CA LEU A 4 -1.48 14.21 -4.72
C LEU A 4 -2.33 14.05 -3.45
N PRO A 5 -3.62 14.41 -3.50
CA PRO A 5 -4.52 14.14 -2.38
C PRO A 5 -4.66 12.64 -2.15
N ILE A 6 -4.50 12.20 -0.90
CA ILE A 6 -4.71 10.80 -0.51
C ILE A 6 -6.18 10.64 -0.09
N LEU A 7 -6.87 9.71 -0.74
CA LEU A 7 -8.25 9.39 -0.41
C LEU A 7 -8.30 8.68 0.95
N GLU A 8 -9.31 9.02 1.74
CA GLU A 8 -9.52 8.43 3.06
C GLU A 8 -10.90 7.81 3.16
N VAL A 9 -11.03 6.76 3.98
CA VAL A 9 -12.34 6.14 4.23
C VAL A 9 -13.34 7.19 4.76
N PRO A 10 -14.59 7.15 4.36
CA PRO A 10 -15.27 6.12 3.56
C PRO A 10 -15.36 6.42 2.06
N ASP A 11 -14.41 7.11 1.46
CA ASP A 11 -14.46 7.46 0.04
C ASP A 11 -14.64 6.19 -0.81
N PRO A 12 -15.71 6.09 -1.63
CA PRO A 12 -16.01 4.89 -2.40
C PRO A 12 -14.97 4.58 -3.49
N ARG A 13 -14.16 5.55 -3.90
CA ARG A 13 -13.09 5.31 -4.87
C ARG A 13 -12.04 4.33 -4.36
N LEU A 14 -11.88 4.20 -3.03
CA LEU A 14 -11.00 3.21 -2.43
C LEU A 14 -11.46 1.77 -2.66
N ARG A 15 -12.72 1.57 -3.05
CA ARG A 15 -13.29 0.24 -3.31
C ARG A 15 -13.26 -0.15 -4.79
N GLN A 16 -12.70 0.68 -5.65
CA GLN A 16 -12.55 0.35 -7.07
C GLN A 16 -11.52 -0.75 -7.25
N ILE A 17 -11.81 -1.66 -8.19
CA ILE A 17 -10.86 -2.67 -8.64
C ILE A 17 -9.96 -2.03 -9.68
N SER A 18 -8.65 -2.06 -9.43
CA SER A 18 -7.67 -1.45 -10.32
C SER A 18 -7.47 -2.30 -11.58
N THR A 19 -7.32 -1.62 -12.71
CA THR A 19 -7.09 -2.26 -14.00
C THR A 19 -5.60 -2.37 -14.32
N PRO A 20 -5.18 -3.37 -15.11
CA PRO A 20 -3.77 -3.49 -15.51
C PRO A 20 -3.25 -2.26 -16.22
N VAL A 21 -1.97 -1.95 -16.00
CA VAL A 21 -1.22 -0.97 -16.78
C VAL A 21 -0.88 -1.61 -18.12
N GLU A 22 -1.35 -1.05 -19.22
CA GLU A 22 -1.16 -1.64 -20.56
C GLU A 22 0.28 -1.44 -21.08
N ALA A 23 0.85 -0.26 -20.80
CA ALA A 23 2.21 0.07 -21.17
C ALA A 23 2.82 1.03 -20.16
N VAL A 24 4.11 0.85 -19.88
CA VAL A 24 4.86 1.76 -19.00
C VAL A 24 5.35 2.93 -19.86
N THR A 25 4.74 4.07 -19.66
CA THR A 25 5.00 5.30 -20.43
C THR A 25 5.67 6.37 -19.55
N ASP A 26 6.04 7.49 -20.13
CA ASP A 26 6.55 8.65 -19.38
C ASP A 26 5.49 9.18 -18.40
N GLU A 27 4.20 9.09 -18.75
CA GLU A 27 3.09 9.45 -17.87
C GLU A 27 3.03 8.53 -16.64
N THR A 28 3.25 7.23 -16.87
CA THR A 28 3.34 6.24 -15.77
C THR A 28 4.48 6.60 -14.83
N ARG A 29 5.64 6.92 -15.38
CA ARG A 29 6.83 7.30 -14.59
C ARG A 29 6.62 8.61 -13.83
N ALA A 30 5.94 9.57 -14.42
CA ALA A 30 5.58 10.82 -13.76
C ALA A 30 4.64 10.57 -12.56
N LEU A 31 3.65 9.71 -12.73
CA LEU A 31 2.75 9.31 -11.65
C LEU A 31 3.51 8.62 -10.51
N ILE A 32 4.43 7.73 -10.85
CA ILE A 32 5.29 7.06 -9.85
C ILE A 32 6.07 8.07 -9.01
N ALA A 33 6.68 9.07 -9.66
CA ALA A 33 7.40 10.13 -8.96
C ALA A 33 6.50 10.92 -8.01
N ASP A 34 5.30 11.29 -8.46
CA ASP A 34 4.31 11.99 -7.66
C ASP A 34 3.83 11.14 -6.48
N MET A 35 3.67 9.82 -6.69
CA MET A 35 3.28 8.88 -5.64
C MET A 35 4.35 8.77 -4.55
N PHE A 36 5.62 8.67 -4.92
CA PHE A 36 6.71 8.66 -3.93
C PHE A 36 6.76 9.95 -3.13
N GLU A 37 6.70 11.09 -3.79
CA GLU A 37 6.70 12.39 -3.13
C GLU A 37 5.53 12.50 -2.14
N THR A 38 4.34 12.11 -2.57
CA THR A 38 3.12 12.09 -1.75
C THR A 38 3.28 11.16 -0.54
N MET A 39 3.80 9.96 -0.78
CA MET A 39 4.03 8.96 0.26
C MET A 39 5.00 9.45 1.34
N TYR A 40 6.14 10.03 0.91
CA TYR A 40 7.13 10.54 1.85
C TYR A 40 6.62 11.73 2.67
N ALA A 41 5.82 12.58 2.06
CA ALA A 41 5.25 13.75 2.72
C ALA A 41 4.16 13.39 3.73
N ALA A 42 3.48 12.26 3.56
CA ALA A 42 2.34 11.85 4.37
C ALA A 42 2.62 11.50 5.86
N PRO A 43 3.78 11.01 6.36
CA PRO A 43 4.76 10.08 5.83
C PRO A 43 4.28 8.63 5.87
N GLY A 44 4.63 7.87 4.87
CA GLY A 44 4.24 6.45 4.74
C GLY A 44 5.34 5.61 4.13
N ILE A 45 5.13 4.30 4.11
CA ILE A 45 6.07 3.31 3.55
C ILE A 45 5.53 2.58 2.33
N GLY A 46 4.25 2.77 2.01
CA GLY A 46 3.61 2.18 0.84
C GLY A 46 2.44 3.03 0.37
N LEU A 47 2.16 3.00 -0.91
CA LEU A 47 1.04 3.72 -1.52
C LEU A 47 0.63 3.05 -2.82
N ALA A 48 -0.66 2.75 -2.96
CA ALA A 48 -1.24 2.25 -4.20
C ALA A 48 -1.89 3.40 -4.98
N ALA A 49 -1.84 3.32 -6.30
CA ALA A 49 -2.34 4.39 -7.17
C ALA A 49 -3.83 4.71 -6.93
N VAL A 50 -4.65 3.72 -6.61
CA VAL A 50 -6.07 3.93 -6.29
C VAL A 50 -6.27 4.85 -5.10
N GLN A 51 -5.32 4.90 -4.16
CA GLN A 51 -5.40 5.80 -3.00
C GLN A 51 -5.24 7.28 -3.38
N VAL A 52 -4.73 7.56 -4.56
CA VAL A 52 -4.64 8.93 -5.11
C VAL A 52 -5.61 9.13 -6.28
N GLY A 53 -6.61 8.27 -6.38
CA GLY A 53 -7.70 8.40 -7.35
C GLY A 53 -7.41 7.83 -8.74
N VAL A 54 -6.33 7.06 -8.90
CA VAL A 54 -5.96 6.44 -10.17
C VAL A 54 -6.08 4.92 -10.04
N PRO A 55 -7.18 4.32 -10.51
CA PRO A 55 -7.46 2.90 -10.28
C PRO A 55 -6.72 1.99 -11.29
N ILE A 56 -5.40 2.00 -11.24
CA ILE A 56 -4.54 1.13 -12.05
C ILE A 56 -3.68 0.27 -11.13
N ARG A 57 -3.24 -0.88 -11.63
CA ARG A 57 -2.44 -1.83 -10.87
C ARG A 57 -0.99 -1.36 -10.75
N LEU A 58 -0.79 -0.35 -9.93
CA LEU A 58 0.50 0.28 -9.66
C LEU A 58 0.58 0.58 -8.16
N LEU A 59 1.70 0.24 -7.55
CA LEU A 59 1.99 0.61 -6.17
C LEU A 59 3.47 0.87 -5.97
N VAL A 60 3.79 1.63 -4.95
CA VAL A 60 5.17 1.95 -4.56
C VAL A 60 5.37 1.61 -3.09
N ILE A 61 6.57 1.17 -2.76
CA ILE A 61 6.97 0.82 -1.39
C ILE A 61 8.39 1.36 -1.15
N ASP A 62 8.58 1.95 0.02
CA ASP A 62 9.91 2.26 0.54
C ASP A 62 9.86 2.07 2.06
N LEU A 63 10.46 1.01 2.54
CA LEU A 63 10.46 0.67 3.96
C LEU A 63 11.31 1.64 4.77
N GLN A 64 12.27 2.31 4.14
CA GLN A 64 13.16 3.29 4.77
C GLN A 64 13.88 2.72 6.00
N GLU A 65 14.25 1.45 5.93
CA GLU A 65 14.96 0.77 7.00
C GLU A 65 16.39 1.31 7.13
N PRO A 66 16.84 1.63 8.35
CA PRO A 66 18.23 2.03 8.55
C PRO A 66 19.18 0.84 8.34
N GLU A 67 20.40 1.13 7.86
CA GLU A 67 21.44 0.09 7.66
C GLU A 67 21.90 -0.53 8.98
N VAL A 68 21.81 0.25 10.08
CA VAL A 68 22.14 -0.20 11.43
C VAL A 68 21.00 0.15 12.37
N GLU A 69 20.79 -0.67 13.36
CA GLU A 69 19.74 -0.45 14.37
C GLU A 69 19.91 0.93 15.04
N GLY A 70 18.82 1.71 15.03
CA GLY A 70 18.82 3.07 15.59
C GLY A 70 19.46 4.13 14.71
N GLY A 71 19.86 3.77 13.48
CA GLY A 71 20.44 4.70 12.51
C GLY A 71 19.39 5.54 11.79
N GLU A 72 19.87 6.40 10.89
CA GLU A 72 19.00 7.21 10.04
C GLU A 72 18.26 6.34 9.00
N PRO A 73 17.00 6.68 8.66
CA PRO A 73 16.29 6.00 7.59
C PRO A 73 17.03 6.08 6.26
N VAL A 74 17.11 4.95 5.56
CA VAL A 74 17.74 4.86 4.24
C VAL A 74 16.67 4.58 3.20
N ARG A 75 16.60 5.40 2.16
CA ARG A 75 15.64 5.22 1.08
C ARG A 75 16.05 4.06 0.17
N ASP A 76 15.08 3.18 -0.08
CA ASP A 76 15.20 2.05 -1.00
C ASP A 76 13.88 1.90 -1.75
N PRO A 77 13.59 2.83 -2.69
CA PRO A 77 12.30 2.89 -3.37
C PRO A 77 12.11 1.67 -4.27
N ARG A 78 10.93 1.06 -4.17
CA ARG A 78 10.52 -0.10 -4.97
C ARG A 78 9.23 0.19 -5.69
N ILE A 79 9.15 -0.22 -6.94
CA ILE A 79 8.02 0.02 -7.84
C ILE A 79 7.46 -1.32 -8.28
N PHE A 80 6.14 -1.48 -8.18
CA PHE A 80 5.45 -2.71 -8.57
C PHE A 80 4.31 -2.36 -9.53
N ILE A 81 4.49 -2.72 -10.79
CA ILE A 81 3.49 -2.53 -11.85
C ILE A 81 2.92 -3.90 -12.23
N ASN A 82 1.60 -4.00 -12.26
CA ASN A 82 0.88 -5.25 -12.51
C ASN A 82 1.35 -6.41 -11.61
N PRO A 83 1.49 -6.19 -10.29
CA PRO A 83 1.97 -7.24 -9.41
C PRO A 83 0.99 -8.39 -9.30
N GLU A 84 1.53 -9.61 -9.16
CA GLU A 84 0.77 -10.83 -8.90
C GLU A 84 1.45 -11.63 -7.82
N ILE A 85 0.66 -12.21 -6.91
CA ILE A 85 1.14 -13.21 -5.95
C ILE A 85 0.95 -14.58 -6.59
N LEU A 86 2.04 -15.29 -6.84
CA LEU A 86 2.03 -16.60 -7.47
C LEU A 86 1.79 -17.71 -6.45
N THR A 87 2.44 -17.62 -5.30
CA THR A 87 2.27 -18.54 -4.17
C THR A 87 2.43 -17.79 -2.86
N SER A 88 1.85 -18.33 -1.79
CA SER A 88 2.01 -17.82 -0.44
C SER A 88 2.18 -18.95 0.55
N SER A 89 2.93 -18.71 1.63
CA SER A 89 3.13 -19.70 2.69
C SER A 89 1.82 -20.00 3.41
N ASP A 90 1.73 -21.22 3.96
CA ASP A 90 0.61 -21.60 4.83
C ASP A 90 0.74 -20.94 6.21
N GLN A 91 1.96 -20.63 6.61
CA GLN A 91 2.22 -19.94 7.86
C GLN A 91 1.88 -18.46 7.73
N GLU A 92 1.08 -17.97 8.67
CA GLU A 92 0.75 -16.56 8.80
C GLU A 92 1.42 -15.97 10.04
N VAL A 93 1.73 -14.69 9.97
CA VAL A 93 2.30 -13.94 11.08
C VAL A 93 1.44 -12.72 11.38
N PRO A 94 1.26 -12.36 12.66
CA PRO A 94 0.58 -11.13 13.03
C PRO A 94 1.48 -9.93 12.80
N TYR A 95 0.91 -8.87 12.25
CA TYR A 95 1.61 -7.61 12.03
C TYR A 95 0.68 -6.44 12.30
N THR A 96 1.16 -5.45 13.04
CA THR A 96 0.39 -4.22 13.27
C THR A 96 0.45 -3.36 12.03
N GLU A 97 -0.70 -3.18 11.38
CA GLU A 97 -0.84 -2.41 10.16
C GLU A 97 -1.55 -1.09 10.40
N GLY A 98 -1.16 -0.11 9.62
CA GLY A 98 -1.83 1.17 9.47
C GLY A 98 -1.88 1.52 7.99
N CYS A 99 -2.64 2.54 7.64
CA CYS A 99 -2.82 2.94 6.25
C CYS A 99 -3.05 4.45 6.16
N LEU A 100 -2.44 5.09 5.16
CA LEU A 100 -2.65 6.52 4.91
C LEU A 100 -4.11 6.86 4.60
N SER A 101 -4.87 5.88 4.08
CA SER A 101 -6.31 6.02 3.81
C SER A 101 -7.19 5.75 5.02
N VAL A 102 -6.61 5.27 6.14
CA VAL A 102 -7.29 5.00 7.41
C VAL A 102 -6.53 5.74 8.52
N PRO A 103 -6.65 7.06 8.60
CA PRO A 103 -5.75 7.88 9.41
C PRO A 103 -5.82 7.59 10.90
N GLU A 104 -4.65 7.56 11.54
CA GLU A 104 -4.48 7.42 12.99
C GLU A 104 -5.04 6.13 13.60
N GLN A 105 -5.30 5.11 12.76
CA GLN A 105 -5.82 3.81 13.21
C GLN A 105 -4.82 2.70 12.88
N PHE A 106 -4.66 1.78 13.82
CA PHE A 106 -3.76 0.63 13.67
C PHE A 106 -4.47 -0.62 14.20
N ALA A 107 -4.18 -1.76 13.60
CA ALA A 107 -4.68 -3.04 14.08
C ALA A 107 -3.79 -4.18 13.59
N GLU A 108 -3.81 -5.27 14.34
CA GLU A 108 -3.08 -6.47 13.99
C GLU A 108 -3.82 -7.26 12.93
N VAL A 109 -3.10 -7.63 11.88
CA VAL A 109 -3.61 -8.44 10.76
C VAL A 109 -2.67 -9.64 10.57
N ASP A 110 -3.24 -10.83 10.42
CA ASP A 110 -2.46 -12.03 10.10
C ASP A 110 -2.30 -12.15 8.60
N ARG A 111 -1.05 -12.33 8.16
CA ARG A 111 -0.72 -12.49 6.74
C ARG A 111 0.33 -13.58 6.53
N PRO A 112 0.31 -14.26 5.36
CA PRO A 112 1.44 -15.11 4.99
C PRO A 112 2.77 -14.37 5.14
N ASP A 113 3.74 -15.02 5.76
CA ASP A 113 5.06 -14.42 6.04
C ASP A 113 6.01 -14.49 4.86
N ARG A 114 5.66 -15.28 3.86
CA ARG A 114 6.45 -15.45 2.63
C ARG A 114 5.52 -15.58 1.43
N ILE A 115 5.87 -14.88 0.36
CA ILE A 115 5.14 -14.94 -0.91
C ILE A 115 6.15 -15.03 -2.05
N ARG A 116 5.70 -15.59 -3.17
CA ARG A 116 6.38 -15.44 -4.45
C ARG A 116 5.57 -14.49 -5.30
N ALA A 117 6.19 -13.41 -5.75
CA ALA A 117 5.52 -12.37 -6.51
C ALA A 117 6.20 -12.11 -7.86
N ARG A 118 5.42 -11.65 -8.81
CA ARG A 118 5.86 -11.23 -10.13
C ARG A 118 5.33 -9.84 -10.42
N TRP A 119 6.15 -8.97 -11.02
CA TRP A 119 5.75 -7.59 -11.34
C TRP A 119 6.62 -7.02 -12.44
N LEU A 120 6.26 -5.85 -12.94
CA LEU A 120 7.08 -5.05 -13.86
C LEU A 120 7.68 -3.85 -13.12
N ASP A 121 8.89 -3.45 -13.52
CA ASP A 121 9.52 -2.22 -13.04
C ASP A 121 9.18 -1.02 -13.96
N GLU A 122 9.76 0.13 -13.67
CA GLU A 122 9.51 1.37 -14.42
C GLU A 122 10.07 1.39 -15.83
N GLN A 123 10.90 0.40 -16.19
CA GLN A 123 11.34 0.16 -17.57
C GLN A 123 10.48 -0.89 -18.27
N GLY A 124 9.48 -1.44 -17.59
CA GLY A 124 8.65 -2.52 -18.12
C GLY A 124 9.30 -3.89 -18.06
N LYS A 125 10.40 -4.02 -17.34
CA LYS A 125 11.11 -5.30 -17.17
C LYS A 125 10.41 -6.15 -16.11
N ALA A 126 10.23 -7.45 -16.40
CA ALA A 126 9.62 -8.40 -15.49
C ALA A 126 10.58 -8.87 -14.40
N HIS A 127 10.06 -8.97 -13.19
CA HIS A 127 10.74 -9.52 -12.02
C HIS A 127 9.88 -10.60 -11.41
N GLU A 128 10.52 -11.61 -10.86
CA GLU A 128 9.85 -12.68 -10.09
C GLU A 128 10.77 -13.07 -8.94
N GLU A 129 10.29 -12.92 -7.71
CA GLU A 129 11.11 -13.15 -6.52
C GLU A 129 10.29 -13.76 -5.38
N ASP A 130 11.00 -14.50 -4.51
CA ASP A 130 10.50 -14.86 -3.20
C ASP A 130 10.72 -13.66 -2.26
N ILE A 131 9.66 -13.25 -1.59
CA ILE A 131 9.65 -12.09 -0.70
C ILE A 131 9.18 -12.56 0.67
N GLU A 132 9.91 -12.15 1.72
CA GLU A 132 9.58 -12.50 3.09
C GLU A 132 9.71 -11.30 4.03
N GLY A 133 9.26 -11.46 5.26
CA GLY A 133 9.35 -10.43 6.29
C GLY A 133 8.41 -9.26 6.06
N ILE A 134 8.82 -8.08 6.52
CA ILE A 134 7.98 -6.87 6.45
C ILE A 134 7.63 -6.49 5.00
N LEU A 135 8.54 -6.68 4.06
CA LEU A 135 8.25 -6.37 2.65
C LEU A 135 7.09 -7.22 2.11
N ALA A 136 7.05 -8.52 2.49
CA ALA A 136 5.93 -9.39 2.11
C ALA A 136 4.60 -8.88 2.68
N VAL A 137 4.59 -8.44 3.93
CA VAL A 137 3.39 -7.90 4.58
C VAL A 137 2.93 -6.62 3.90
N VAL A 138 3.85 -5.68 3.69
CA VAL A 138 3.53 -4.38 3.06
C VAL A 138 3.06 -4.57 1.62
N LEU A 139 3.73 -5.43 0.86
CA LEU A 139 3.31 -5.71 -0.52
C LEU A 139 1.89 -6.28 -0.58
N GLN A 140 1.56 -7.22 0.31
CA GLN A 140 0.20 -7.77 0.39
C GLN A 140 -0.84 -6.72 0.77
N HIS A 141 -0.50 -5.84 1.73
CA HIS A 141 -1.36 -4.72 2.12
C HIS A 141 -1.65 -3.80 0.92
N GLU A 142 -0.61 -3.42 0.18
CA GLU A 142 -0.77 -2.54 -0.99
C GLU A 142 -1.49 -3.25 -2.15
N MET A 143 -1.26 -4.54 -2.36
CA MET A 143 -1.98 -5.33 -3.37
C MET A 143 -3.45 -5.47 -3.05
N ASP A 144 -3.83 -5.52 -1.77
CA ASP A 144 -5.23 -5.50 -1.37
C ASP A 144 -5.94 -4.25 -1.90
N HIS A 145 -5.30 -3.09 -1.86
CA HIS A 145 -5.86 -1.86 -2.42
C HIS A 145 -6.24 -2.00 -3.90
N LEU A 146 -5.48 -2.78 -4.66
CA LEU A 146 -5.76 -3.02 -6.09
C LEU A 146 -7.05 -3.82 -6.30
N GLN A 147 -7.54 -4.49 -5.27
CA GLN A 147 -8.81 -5.23 -5.26
C GLN A 147 -9.91 -4.50 -4.47
N GLY A 148 -9.67 -3.27 -4.06
CA GLY A 148 -10.62 -2.51 -3.26
C GLY A 148 -10.72 -2.97 -1.81
N VAL A 149 -9.69 -3.66 -1.30
CA VAL A 149 -9.63 -4.21 0.06
C VAL A 149 -8.73 -3.34 0.94
N LEU A 150 -9.21 -3.04 2.13
CA LEU A 150 -8.47 -2.30 3.16
C LEU A 150 -8.07 -3.25 4.30
N PHE A 151 -7.01 -2.92 5.05
CA PHE A 151 -6.59 -3.79 6.16
C PHE A 151 -7.69 -4.01 7.20
N ILE A 152 -8.56 -3.03 7.39
CA ILE A 152 -9.69 -3.13 8.33
C ILE A 152 -10.70 -4.21 7.92
N ASP A 153 -10.72 -4.60 6.64
CA ASP A 153 -11.60 -5.66 6.14
C ASP A 153 -11.21 -7.04 6.68
N HIS A 154 -9.95 -7.20 7.12
CA HIS A 154 -9.45 -8.43 7.74
C HIS A 154 -9.81 -8.51 9.24
N LEU A 155 -10.32 -7.45 9.82
CA LEU A 155 -10.69 -7.39 11.23
C LEU A 155 -12.10 -7.92 11.46
N SER A 156 -12.41 -8.22 12.74
CA SER A 156 -13.78 -8.53 13.12
C SER A 156 -14.70 -7.33 12.79
N ARG A 157 -15.97 -7.63 12.57
CA ARG A 157 -16.97 -6.59 12.30
C ARG A 157 -16.97 -5.49 13.37
N LEU A 158 -16.87 -5.90 14.63
CA LEU A 158 -16.89 -4.96 15.77
C LEU A 158 -15.66 -4.03 15.72
N LYS A 159 -14.47 -4.58 15.53
CA LYS A 159 -13.24 -3.78 15.44
C LYS A 159 -13.27 -2.81 14.26
N ARG A 160 -13.72 -3.29 13.11
CA ARG A 160 -13.86 -2.45 11.91
C ARG A 160 -14.84 -1.30 12.13
N GLU A 161 -16.00 -1.59 12.70
CA GLU A 161 -17.00 -0.55 12.99
C GLU A 161 -16.49 0.48 14.00
N MET A 162 -15.74 0.05 15.00
CA MET A 162 -15.11 0.96 15.97
C MET A 162 -14.14 1.91 15.29
N ILE A 163 -13.31 1.41 14.39
CA ILE A 163 -12.35 2.21 13.64
C ILE A 163 -13.08 3.24 12.75
N LEU A 164 -14.09 2.80 12.01
CA LEU A 164 -14.87 3.68 11.15
C LEU A 164 -15.58 4.78 11.93
N ARG A 165 -16.08 4.48 13.12
CA ARG A 165 -16.67 5.49 14.02
C ARG A 165 -15.66 6.52 14.50
N LYS A 166 -14.45 6.07 14.87
CA LYS A 166 -13.37 6.98 15.28
C LYS A 166 -12.99 7.93 14.15
N ILE A 167 -12.87 7.42 12.93
CA ILE A 167 -12.55 8.22 11.75
C ILE A 167 -13.64 9.25 11.48
N ALA A 168 -14.92 8.84 11.50
CA ALA A 168 -16.05 9.74 11.32
C ALA A 168 -16.02 10.88 12.37
N LYS A 169 -15.68 10.55 13.60
CA LYS A 169 -15.53 11.52 14.70
C LYS A 169 -14.40 12.51 14.47
N LEU A 170 -13.24 12.04 14.01
CA LEU A 170 -12.09 12.87 13.67
C LEU A 170 -12.41 13.84 12.52
N ARG A 171 -13.08 13.34 11.48
CA ARG A 171 -13.51 14.17 10.34
C ARG A 171 -14.50 15.26 10.77
N LYS A 172 -15.42 14.93 11.64
CA LYS A 172 -16.41 15.88 12.17
C LYS A 172 -15.75 16.97 13.02
N ALA A 173 -14.73 16.60 13.80
CA ALA A 173 -13.98 17.55 14.63
C ALA A 173 -13.09 18.47 13.79
N ALA A 174 -12.63 18.01 12.62
CA ALA A 174 -11.78 18.78 11.70
C ALA A 174 -12.57 19.71 10.76
N ALA A 175 -13.89 19.52 10.69
CA ALA A 175 -14.76 20.30 9.81
C ALA A 175 -15.06 21.70 10.39
#